data_a70150c483472a02e6b5602bff4bae46
#
_entry.id   a70150c483472a02e6b5602bff4bae46
#
_cell.length_a   1.000
_cell.length_b   1.000
_cell.length_c   1.000
_cell.angle_alpha   90.00
_cell.angle_beta   90.00
_cell.angle_gamma   90.00
#
_symmetry.space_group_name_H-M   'P 1'
#
loop_
_entity.id
_entity.type
_entity.pdbx_description
1 polymer ?
#
loop_
_entity_poly.entity_id
_entity_poly.type
_entity_poly.pdbx_seq_one_letter_code
_entity_poly.pdbx_strand_id
1 'polypeptide(L)'
;MTATEVRVVGFGMGPQHVTPEAAAALAECDYALAVAKGADDPLLAVRQAVCDAHGVELVVVPDPERDRSPGLDRVGYEGAVADWYAARLAAYRTVLDSRGGTCAFLVWGDPSLYDGTIRIVRALGVGFDVLPGISAPQALAARHGIVLHEVGQPVHVTTARRLRADVGLGQRNLVVMLTSGVDLDGFEDWSIWWGANLGGTGERLVAGLVGDVVAEIGAARAAAKAEAGWVMDLFLLRGPADGAA
;
A
#
# COMPACT_ATOMS: atom_id res chain seq x y z
N MET A 1 3.60 -22.68 -26.80
CA MET A 1 3.23 -21.61 -25.86
C MET A 1 4.52 -21.20 -25.16
N THR A 2 4.90 -19.95 -25.24
CA THR A 2 6.01 -19.38 -24.44
C THR A 2 5.68 -19.54 -22.97
N ALA A 3 6.70 -19.85 -22.15
CA ALA A 3 6.52 -19.91 -20.70
C ALA A 3 6.00 -18.55 -20.19
N THR A 4 5.04 -18.59 -19.27
CA THR A 4 4.51 -17.39 -18.64
C THR A 4 5.50 -16.89 -17.61
N GLU A 5 5.92 -15.65 -17.74
CA GLU A 5 6.76 -14.93 -16.77
C GLU A 5 5.99 -13.76 -16.15
N VAL A 6 6.33 -13.39 -14.93
CA VAL A 6 5.68 -12.30 -14.21
C VAL A 6 6.71 -11.27 -13.75
N ARG A 7 6.38 -9.99 -13.92
CA ARG A 7 7.09 -8.86 -13.32
C ARG A 7 6.21 -8.26 -12.23
N VAL A 8 6.64 -8.33 -10.98
CA VAL A 8 5.99 -7.65 -9.85
C VAL A 8 6.61 -6.27 -9.74
N VAL A 9 5.89 -5.24 -10.19
CA VAL A 9 6.43 -3.90 -10.39
C VAL A 9 5.88 -2.93 -9.35
N GLY A 10 6.72 -2.46 -8.44
CA GLY A 10 6.42 -1.34 -7.56
C GLY A 10 6.42 -0.04 -8.37
N PHE A 11 5.26 0.61 -8.49
CA PHE A 11 5.15 1.86 -9.25
C PHE A 11 5.14 3.12 -8.35
N GLY A 12 5.45 2.95 -7.07
CA GLY A 12 5.45 4.06 -6.11
C GLY A 12 4.06 4.57 -5.80
N MET A 13 3.96 5.85 -5.48
CA MET A 13 2.72 6.50 -5.06
C MET A 13 1.98 7.18 -6.22
N GLY A 14 2.33 6.83 -7.46
CA GLY A 14 1.71 7.35 -8.67
C GLY A 14 2.65 7.28 -9.88
N PRO A 15 2.17 7.63 -11.09
CA PRO A 15 2.94 7.50 -12.35
C PRO A 15 4.30 8.24 -12.31
N GLN A 16 4.38 9.35 -11.61
CA GLN A 16 5.60 10.15 -11.46
C GLN A 16 6.69 9.48 -10.60
N HIS A 17 6.36 8.39 -9.92
CA HIS A 17 7.29 7.63 -9.08
C HIS A 17 7.76 6.33 -9.71
N VAL A 18 7.37 6.05 -10.95
CA VAL A 18 7.89 4.90 -11.69
C VAL A 18 9.38 5.10 -11.93
N THR A 19 10.20 4.18 -11.42
CA THR A 19 11.65 4.25 -11.59
C THR A 19 12.04 3.90 -13.03
N PRO A 20 13.22 4.32 -13.54
CA PRO A 20 13.68 3.91 -14.86
C PRO A 20 13.76 2.37 -15.02
N GLU A 21 14.13 1.65 -13.97
CA GLU A 21 14.16 0.18 -13.96
C GLU A 21 12.76 -0.41 -14.09
N ALA A 22 11.78 0.10 -13.32
CA ALA A 22 10.38 -0.31 -13.42
C ALA A 22 9.79 0.01 -14.81
N ALA A 23 10.12 1.18 -15.37
CA ALA A 23 9.69 1.57 -16.71
C ALA A 23 10.25 0.62 -17.79
N ALA A 24 11.53 0.28 -17.71
CA ALA A 24 12.15 -0.67 -18.64
C ALA A 24 11.50 -2.06 -18.53
N ALA A 25 11.26 -2.55 -17.31
CA ALA A 25 10.60 -3.83 -17.09
C ALA A 25 9.15 -3.84 -17.61
N LEU A 26 8.41 -2.72 -17.47
CA LEU A 26 7.06 -2.59 -18.03
C LEU A 26 7.09 -2.63 -19.57
N ALA A 27 8.04 -1.98 -20.20
CA ALA A 27 8.17 -1.97 -21.66
C ALA A 27 8.44 -3.35 -22.27
N GLU A 28 8.93 -4.31 -21.46
CA GLU A 28 9.15 -5.71 -21.87
C GLU A 28 7.92 -6.60 -21.62
N CYS A 29 6.85 -6.07 -20.99
CA CYS A 29 5.65 -6.85 -20.70
C CYS A 29 4.66 -6.79 -21.85
N ASP A 30 4.04 -7.94 -22.13
CA ASP A 30 2.97 -8.04 -23.14
C ASP A 30 1.66 -7.41 -22.62
N TYR A 31 1.43 -7.45 -21.30
CA TYR A 31 0.27 -6.88 -20.63
C TYR A 31 0.50 -6.73 -19.13
N ALA A 32 -0.32 -5.91 -18.48
CA ALA A 32 -0.44 -5.87 -17.04
C ALA A 32 -1.77 -6.47 -16.59
N LEU A 33 -1.82 -7.05 -15.39
CA LEU A 33 -3.00 -7.69 -14.83
C LEU A 33 -3.40 -7.03 -13.51
N ALA A 34 -4.66 -6.64 -13.41
CA ALA A 34 -5.22 -6.08 -12.19
C ALA A 34 -6.60 -6.64 -11.87
N VAL A 35 -7.00 -6.58 -10.60
CA VAL A 35 -8.38 -6.81 -10.20
C VAL A 35 -9.09 -5.49 -9.98
N ALA A 36 -10.37 -5.41 -10.35
CA ALA A 36 -11.24 -4.29 -10.08
C ALA A 36 -12.30 -4.67 -9.04
N LYS A 37 -12.49 -3.79 -8.05
CA LYS A 37 -13.56 -3.92 -7.05
C LYS A 37 -14.91 -3.37 -7.52
N GLY A 38 -14.96 -2.78 -8.71
CA GLY A 38 -16.12 -2.17 -9.33
C GLY A 38 -15.72 -1.31 -10.52
N ALA A 39 -16.71 -0.75 -11.23
CA ALA A 39 -16.46 0.08 -12.40
C ALA A 39 -15.73 1.40 -12.09
N ASP A 40 -15.95 1.94 -10.88
CA ASP A 40 -15.39 3.23 -10.44
C ASP A 40 -14.25 3.04 -9.42
N ASP A 41 -13.39 2.04 -9.60
CA ASP A 41 -12.24 1.82 -8.71
C ASP A 41 -11.14 2.88 -9.00
N PRO A 42 -10.94 3.89 -8.14
CA PRO A 42 -9.97 4.96 -8.40
C PRO A 42 -8.53 4.46 -8.38
N LEU A 43 -8.25 3.36 -7.69
CA LEU A 43 -6.92 2.74 -7.69
C LEU A 43 -6.64 2.00 -9.00
N LEU A 44 -7.69 1.52 -9.68
CA LEU A 44 -7.57 0.97 -11.02
C LEU A 44 -7.22 2.07 -12.03
N ALA A 45 -7.84 3.24 -11.92
CA ALA A 45 -7.55 4.38 -12.79
C ALA A 45 -6.07 4.81 -12.74
N VAL A 46 -5.44 4.77 -11.56
CA VAL A 46 -4.00 5.06 -11.45
C VAL A 46 -3.16 3.97 -12.12
N ARG A 47 -3.52 2.70 -11.99
CA ARG A 47 -2.83 1.61 -12.71
C ARG A 47 -2.98 1.75 -14.21
N GLN A 48 -4.18 2.13 -14.70
CA GLN A 48 -4.41 2.42 -16.10
C GLN A 48 -3.48 3.55 -16.59
N ALA A 49 -3.39 4.65 -15.85
CA ALA A 49 -2.51 5.76 -16.20
C ALA A 49 -1.02 5.35 -16.27
N VAL A 50 -0.57 4.46 -15.38
CA VAL A 50 0.78 3.89 -15.45
C VAL A 50 0.95 3.04 -16.72
N CYS A 51 -0.02 2.18 -17.02
CA CYS A 51 0.02 1.34 -18.23
C CYS A 51 0.01 2.18 -19.50
N ASP A 52 -0.83 3.20 -19.59
CA ASP A 52 -0.94 4.10 -20.74
C ASP A 52 0.37 4.85 -20.99
N ALA A 53 1.03 5.32 -19.91
CA ALA A 53 2.31 6.03 -20.00
C ALA A 53 3.45 5.15 -20.52
N HIS A 54 3.34 3.83 -20.38
CA HIS A 54 4.36 2.87 -20.82
C HIS A 54 3.93 1.97 -21.99
N GLY A 55 2.75 2.21 -22.56
CA GLY A 55 2.25 1.47 -23.73
C GLY A 55 1.90 0.01 -23.46
N VAL A 56 1.53 -0.32 -22.22
CA VAL A 56 1.18 -1.68 -21.78
C VAL A 56 -0.33 -1.82 -21.67
N GLU A 57 -0.91 -2.88 -22.24
CA GLU A 57 -2.33 -3.19 -22.09
C GLU A 57 -2.64 -3.56 -20.64
N LEU A 58 -3.67 -2.96 -20.04
CA LEU A 58 -4.17 -3.36 -18.72
C LEU A 58 -5.34 -4.34 -18.86
N VAL A 59 -5.12 -5.59 -18.47
CA VAL A 59 -6.15 -6.62 -18.41
C VAL A 59 -6.77 -6.61 -17.02
N VAL A 60 -8.07 -6.38 -16.96
CA VAL A 60 -8.80 -6.28 -15.70
C VAL A 60 -9.67 -7.51 -15.50
N VAL A 61 -9.56 -8.14 -14.33
CA VAL A 61 -10.45 -9.21 -13.90
C VAL A 61 -11.30 -8.74 -12.72
N PRO A 62 -12.55 -9.20 -12.59
CA PRO A 62 -13.35 -8.91 -11.39
C PRO A 62 -12.66 -9.43 -10.12
N ASP A 63 -12.64 -8.62 -9.05
CA ASP A 63 -12.19 -9.11 -7.73
C ASP A 63 -13.26 -10.10 -7.19
N PRO A 64 -12.89 -11.32 -6.88
CA PRO A 64 -13.84 -12.27 -6.28
C PRO A 64 -14.46 -11.69 -5.01
N GLU A 65 -15.74 -11.97 -4.79
CA GLU A 65 -16.39 -11.56 -3.56
C GLU A 65 -15.78 -12.27 -2.35
N ARG A 66 -15.52 -11.49 -1.30
CA ARG A 66 -15.08 -12.02 -0.01
C ARG A 66 -16.24 -11.94 0.97
N ASP A 67 -16.58 -13.05 1.60
CA ASP A 67 -17.54 -13.04 2.70
C ASP A 67 -17.03 -12.13 3.83
N ARG A 68 -17.83 -11.11 4.15
CA ARG A 68 -17.60 -10.13 5.21
C ARG A 68 -18.78 -10.09 6.16
N SER A 69 -19.55 -11.18 6.26
CA SER A 69 -20.74 -11.27 7.10
C SER A 69 -20.39 -10.87 8.54
N PRO A 70 -21.18 -9.98 9.15
CA PRO A 70 -21.00 -9.65 10.54
C PRO A 70 -21.28 -10.89 11.39
N GLY A 71 -20.36 -11.25 12.28
CA GLY A 71 -20.49 -12.39 13.17
C GLY A 71 -19.72 -13.66 12.79
N LEU A 72 -18.92 -13.62 11.72
CA LEU A 72 -17.94 -14.69 11.48
C LEU A 72 -17.00 -14.81 12.69
N ASP A 73 -16.92 -16.01 13.25
CA ASP A 73 -15.88 -16.31 14.22
C ASP A 73 -14.49 -16.35 13.53
N ARG A 74 -13.46 -16.59 14.33
CA ARG A 74 -12.09 -16.61 13.79
C ARG A 74 -11.91 -17.65 12.68
N VAL A 75 -12.50 -18.83 12.82
CA VAL A 75 -12.36 -19.92 11.84
C VAL A 75 -13.10 -19.59 10.56
N GLY A 76 -14.33 -19.07 10.66
CA GLY A 76 -15.11 -18.61 9.51
C GLY A 76 -14.42 -17.46 8.77
N TYR A 77 -13.83 -16.50 9.51
CA TYR A 77 -13.06 -15.42 8.88
C TYR A 77 -11.81 -15.94 8.13
N GLU A 78 -11.04 -16.85 8.76
CA GLU A 78 -9.86 -17.44 8.13
C GLU A 78 -10.24 -18.25 6.88
N GLY A 79 -11.37 -19.00 6.92
CA GLY A 79 -11.95 -19.71 5.79
C GLY A 79 -12.34 -18.78 4.64
N ALA A 80 -13.11 -17.73 4.93
CA ALA A 80 -13.53 -16.75 3.93
C ALA A 80 -12.34 -16.03 3.24
N VAL A 81 -11.25 -15.80 3.98
CA VAL A 81 -10.01 -15.25 3.42
C VAL A 81 -9.33 -16.26 2.52
N ALA A 82 -9.28 -17.53 2.91
CA ALA A 82 -8.66 -18.59 2.11
C ALA A 82 -9.42 -18.83 0.80
N ASP A 83 -10.75 -18.89 0.85
CA ASP A 83 -11.60 -19.07 -0.33
C ASP A 83 -11.48 -17.90 -1.30
N TRP A 84 -11.50 -16.65 -0.79
CA TRP A 84 -11.29 -15.48 -1.61
C TRP A 84 -9.91 -15.49 -2.27
N TYR A 85 -8.88 -15.90 -1.54
CA TYR A 85 -7.53 -16.01 -2.07
C TYR A 85 -7.42 -17.06 -3.17
N ALA A 86 -8.04 -18.24 -2.98
CA ALA A 86 -8.08 -19.30 -3.98
C ALA A 86 -8.83 -18.87 -5.25
N ALA A 87 -9.96 -18.19 -5.11
CA ALA A 87 -10.73 -17.66 -6.24
C ALA A 87 -9.93 -16.60 -7.03
N ARG A 88 -9.19 -15.73 -6.34
CA ARG A 88 -8.32 -14.75 -6.98
C ARG A 88 -7.16 -15.42 -7.74
N LEU A 89 -6.53 -16.44 -7.15
CA LEU A 89 -5.50 -17.24 -7.84
C LEU A 89 -6.05 -17.89 -9.10
N ALA A 90 -7.25 -18.47 -9.04
CA ALA A 90 -7.89 -19.09 -10.21
C ALA A 90 -8.17 -18.08 -11.32
N ALA A 91 -8.68 -16.89 -10.97
CA ALA A 91 -8.92 -15.82 -11.94
C ALA A 91 -7.63 -15.36 -12.64
N TYR A 92 -6.55 -15.18 -11.90
CA TYR A 92 -5.25 -14.82 -12.47
C TYR A 92 -4.69 -15.94 -13.36
N ARG A 93 -4.75 -17.19 -12.91
CA ARG A 93 -4.29 -18.35 -13.68
C ARG A 93 -5.00 -18.44 -15.03
N THR A 94 -6.32 -18.25 -15.05
CA THR A 94 -7.11 -18.28 -16.29
C THR A 94 -6.57 -17.28 -17.33
N VAL A 95 -6.21 -16.07 -16.92
CA VAL A 95 -5.65 -15.07 -17.83
C VAL A 95 -4.23 -15.47 -18.27
N LEU A 96 -3.37 -15.83 -17.31
CA LEU A 96 -1.97 -16.21 -17.59
C LEU A 96 -1.90 -17.42 -18.56
N ASP A 97 -2.71 -18.46 -18.34
CA ASP A 97 -2.75 -19.67 -19.17
C ASP A 97 -3.30 -19.38 -20.58
N SER A 98 -4.25 -18.45 -20.70
CA SER A 98 -4.86 -18.12 -21.99
C SER A 98 -3.98 -17.20 -22.84
N ARG A 99 -3.23 -16.27 -22.21
CA ARG A 99 -2.40 -15.28 -22.93
C ARG A 99 -0.96 -15.73 -23.09
N GLY A 100 -0.38 -16.38 -22.09
CA GLY A 100 1.06 -16.65 -22.04
C GLY A 100 1.88 -15.34 -21.97
N GLY A 101 3.18 -15.43 -22.32
CA GLY A 101 4.06 -14.25 -22.40
C GLY A 101 4.43 -13.66 -21.05
N THR A 102 4.85 -12.40 -21.02
CA THR A 102 5.31 -11.67 -19.84
C THR A 102 4.21 -10.75 -19.31
N CYS A 103 3.78 -10.99 -18.06
CA CYS A 103 2.71 -10.24 -17.39
C CYS A 103 3.24 -9.34 -16.28
N ALA A 104 2.85 -8.07 -16.23
CA ALA A 104 3.12 -7.19 -15.10
C ALA A 104 2.01 -7.24 -14.04
N PHE A 105 2.40 -7.30 -12.75
CA PHE A 105 1.51 -7.00 -11.62
C PHE A 105 1.96 -5.68 -11.00
N LEU A 106 1.13 -4.65 -11.14
CA LEU A 106 1.42 -3.32 -10.62
C LEU A 106 1.07 -3.22 -9.14
N VAL A 107 2.08 -2.96 -8.31
CA VAL A 107 1.96 -2.83 -6.86
C VAL A 107 2.10 -1.37 -6.45
N TRP A 108 1.16 -0.90 -5.66
CA TRP A 108 1.20 0.44 -5.07
C TRP A 108 2.34 0.56 -4.06
N GLY A 109 3.17 1.58 -4.18
CA GLY A 109 4.38 1.73 -3.36
C GLY A 109 5.44 0.73 -3.72
N ASP A 110 5.85 -0.07 -2.75
CA ASP A 110 6.87 -1.10 -2.88
C ASP A 110 6.29 -2.48 -2.56
N PRO A 111 6.58 -3.53 -3.34
CA PRO A 111 6.05 -4.88 -3.15
C PRO A 111 6.42 -5.55 -1.82
N SER A 112 7.44 -5.05 -1.12
CA SER A 112 7.88 -5.60 0.17
C SER A 112 7.07 -5.13 1.37
N LEU A 113 6.24 -4.07 1.22
CA LEU A 113 5.53 -3.44 2.33
C LEU A 113 4.02 -3.67 2.27
N TYR A 114 3.51 -4.55 3.14
CA TYR A 114 2.07 -4.83 3.33
C TYR A 114 1.30 -5.14 2.04
N ASP A 115 1.98 -5.69 1.05
CA ASP A 115 1.38 -6.18 -0.19
C ASP A 115 1.39 -7.71 -0.27
N GLY A 116 0.38 -8.27 -0.92
CA GLY A 116 0.21 -9.72 -1.07
C GLY A 116 0.68 -10.29 -2.40
N THR A 117 1.08 -9.45 -3.36
CA THR A 117 1.31 -9.87 -4.75
C THR A 117 2.44 -10.88 -4.89
N ILE A 118 3.57 -10.69 -4.20
CA ILE A 118 4.68 -11.65 -4.21
C ILE A 118 4.20 -13.04 -3.74
N ARG A 119 3.38 -13.10 -2.69
CA ARG A 119 2.80 -14.36 -2.21
C ARG A 119 1.84 -14.99 -3.22
N ILE A 120 1.04 -14.16 -3.90
CA ILE A 120 0.14 -14.60 -4.98
C ILE A 120 0.93 -15.21 -6.12
N VAL A 121 1.94 -14.53 -6.63
CA VAL A 121 2.74 -14.98 -7.77
C VAL A 121 3.51 -16.26 -7.43
N ARG A 122 4.05 -16.38 -6.22
CA ARG A 122 4.64 -17.64 -5.73
C ARG A 122 3.63 -18.79 -5.74
N ALA A 123 2.39 -18.56 -5.32
CA ALA A 123 1.34 -19.59 -5.33
C ALA A 123 0.86 -19.93 -6.75
N LEU A 124 1.03 -19.04 -7.73
CA LEU A 124 0.81 -19.32 -9.13
C LEU A 124 1.88 -20.28 -9.72
N GLY A 125 3.05 -20.40 -9.11
CA GLY A 125 4.10 -21.31 -9.55
C GLY A 125 4.73 -20.95 -10.89
N VAL A 126 4.71 -19.67 -11.26
CA VAL A 126 5.36 -19.12 -12.47
C VAL A 126 6.68 -18.47 -12.12
N GLY A 127 7.59 -18.34 -13.09
CA GLY A 127 8.81 -17.54 -12.93
C GLY A 127 8.47 -16.06 -12.71
N PHE A 128 9.18 -15.39 -11.81
CA PHE A 128 8.93 -13.96 -11.58
C PHE A 128 10.15 -13.21 -11.06
N ASP A 129 10.17 -11.91 -11.38
CA ASP A 129 11.06 -10.92 -10.80
C ASP A 129 10.27 -9.85 -10.05
N VAL A 130 10.96 -9.16 -9.11
CA VAL A 130 10.38 -8.09 -8.31
C VAL A 130 11.16 -6.81 -8.53
N LEU A 131 10.51 -5.77 -9.02
CA LEU A 131 11.06 -4.43 -9.21
C LEU A 131 10.63 -3.55 -8.02
N PRO A 132 11.57 -2.90 -7.32
CA PRO A 132 11.24 -2.06 -6.18
C PRO A 132 10.54 -0.76 -6.62
N GLY A 133 9.76 -0.18 -5.71
CA GLY A 133 9.12 1.12 -5.88
C GLY A 133 9.36 2.05 -4.71
N ILE A 134 9.06 3.33 -4.87
CA ILE A 134 9.09 4.29 -3.77
C ILE A 134 7.95 3.97 -2.81
N SER A 135 8.29 3.55 -1.59
CA SER A 135 7.28 3.20 -0.59
C SER A 135 6.61 4.42 0.03
N ALA A 136 5.40 4.25 0.58
CA ALA A 136 4.70 5.31 1.27
C ALA A 136 5.49 5.94 2.43
N PRO A 137 6.22 5.19 3.28
CA PRO A 137 7.09 5.78 4.31
C PRO A 137 8.19 6.69 3.74
N GLN A 138 8.83 6.30 2.64
CA GLN A 138 9.84 7.15 1.99
C GLN A 138 9.22 8.40 1.38
N ALA A 139 8.05 8.28 0.75
CA ALA A 139 7.31 9.43 0.24
C ALA A 139 6.91 10.39 1.37
N LEU A 140 6.43 9.87 2.51
CA LEU A 140 6.09 10.65 3.70
C LEU A 140 7.30 11.46 4.19
N ALA A 141 8.43 10.78 4.38
CA ALA A 141 9.67 11.42 4.85
C ALA A 141 10.13 12.54 3.91
N ALA A 142 10.09 12.29 2.61
CA ALA A 142 10.44 13.29 1.59
C ALA A 142 9.50 14.50 1.62
N ARG A 143 8.19 14.29 1.76
CA ARG A 143 7.20 15.37 1.82
C ARG A 143 7.36 16.27 3.06
N HIS A 144 7.71 15.67 4.19
CA HIS A 144 7.96 16.41 5.43
C HIS A 144 9.39 16.92 5.59
N GLY A 145 10.31 16.56 4.68
CA GLY A 145 11.73 16.94 4.77
C GLY A 145 12.44 16.35 6.00
N ILE A 146 12.09 15.13 6.38
CA ILE A 146 12.62 14.46 7.57
C ILE A 146 13.31 13.13 7.22
N VAL A 147 14.07 12.60 8.17
CA VAL A 147 14.54 11.22 8.16
C VAL A 147 13.58 10.34 8.96
N LEU A 148 13.38 9.10 8.51
CA LEU A 148 12.56 8.13 9.27
C LEU A 148 13.20 7.76 10.61
N HIS A 149 14.51 7.80 10.71
CA HIS A 149 15.27 7.53 11.94
C HIS A 149 16.63 8.22 11.87
N GLU A 150 17.16 8.56 13.03
CA GLU A 150 18.53 9.03 13.15
C GLU A 150 19.54 7.88 13.05
N VAL A 151 20.80 8.21 12.79
CA VAL A 151 21.87 7.19 12.72
C VAL A 151 21.94 6.41 14.03
N GLY A 152 21.88 5.09 13.93
CA GLY A 152 21.91 4.19 15.09
C GLY A 152 20.57 4.04 15.83
N GLN A 153 19.53 4.70 15.38
CA GLN A 153 18.18 4.54 15.94
C GLN A 153 17.32 3.62 15.06
N PRO A 154 16.51 2.73 15.63
CA PRO A 154 15.61 1.90 14.87
C PRO A 154 14.37 2.69 14.38
N VAL A 155 13.73 2.20 13.33
CA VAL A 155 12.35 2.51 13.00
C VAL A 155 11.53 1.23 12.96
N HIS A 156 10.41 1.23 13.66
CA HIS A 156 9.50 0.10 13.70
C HIS A 156 8.33 0.33 12.74
N VAL A 157 8.23 -0.49 11.69
CA VAL A 157 7.11 -0.41 10.73
C VAL A 157 6.00 -1.32 11.22
N THR A 158 4.82 -0.75 11.45
CA THR A 158 3.67 -1.45 12.03
C THR A 158 2.35 -1.00 11.43
N THR A 159 1.25 -1.56 11.94
CA THR A 159 -0.11 -1.20 11.55
C THR A 159 -0.85 -0.53 12.70
N ALA A 160 -1.89 0.27 12.40
CA ALA A 160 -2.69 0.95 13.41
C ALA A 160 -3.21 -0.01 14.50
N ARG A 161 -3.59 -1.24 14.13
CA ARG A 161 -4.08 -2.24 15.10
C ARG A 161 -3.04 -2.69 16.11
N ARG A 162 -1.75 -2.57 15.80
CA ARG A 162 -0.65 -3.00 16.65
C ARG A 162 0.02 -1.85 17.41
N LEU A 163 -0.26 -0.61 17.03
CA LEU A 163 0.40 0.58 17.55
C LEU A 163 0.54 0.55 19.08
N ARG A 164 -0.56 0.41 19.80
CA ARG A 164 -0.55 0.42 21.28
C ARG A 164 0.26 -0.73 21.89
N ALA A 165 0.16 -1.92 21.30
CA ALA A 165 0.93 -3.08 21.76
C ALA A 165 2.43 -2.88 21.51
N ASP A 166 2.82 -2.37 20.36
CA ASP A 166 4.22 -2.17 19.99
C ASP A 166 4.86 -1.04 20.83
N VAL A 167 4.11 0.03 21.13
CA VAL A 167 4.55 1.07 22.09
C VAL A 167 4.69 0.50 23.51
N GLY A 168 3.76 -0.36 23.93
CA GLY A 168 3.85 -1.08 25.21
C GLY A 168 5.08 -2.00 25.31
N LEU A 169 5.62 -2.47 24.18
CA LEU A 169 6.88 -3.20 24.07
C LEU A 169 8.13 -2.30 23.98
N GLY A 170 7.96 -0.98 24.19
CA GLY A 170 9.06 -0.02 24.22
C GLY A 170 9.43 0.61 22.89
N GLN A 171 8.65 0.39 21.81
CA GLN A 171 8.92 1.07 20.55
C GLN A 171 8.60 2.57 20.66
N ARG A 172 9.52 3.43 20.19
CA ARG A 172 9.41 4.88 20.32
C ARG A 172 9.50 5.65 18.99
N ASN A 173 9.80 4.97 17.89
CA ASN A 173 9.88 5.55 16.56
C ASN A 173 9.19 4.59 15.58
N LEU A 174 7.93 4.89 15.22
CA LEU A 174 7.06 3.97 14.51
C LEU A 174 6.51 4.59 13.23
N VAL A 175 6.67 3.89 12.12
CA VAL A 175 5.88 4.13 10.90
C VAL A 175 4.62 3.30 10.99
N VAL A 176 3.47 3.95 11.03
CA VAL A 176 2.16 3.31 11.19
C VAL A 176 1.41 3.37 9.88
N MET A 177 1.09 2.19 9.35
CA MET A 177 0.39 2.00 8.08
C MET A 177 -0.95 1.29 8.28
N LEU A 178 -1.74 1.17 7.21
CA LEU A 178 -3.05 0.50 7.21
C LEU A 178 -3.98 1.07 8.28
N THR A 179 -4.12 2.37 8.28
CA THR A 179 -5.01 3.09 9.20
C THR A 179 -6.45 2.98 8.71
N SER A 180 -7.38 2.75 9.62
CA SER A 180 -8.84 2.86 9.37
C SER A 180 -9.45 4.12 9.99
N GLY A 181 -8.63 4.86 10.69
CA GLY A 181 -8.90 6.09 11.45
C GLY A 181 -7.68 6.40 12.30
N VAL A 182 -7.70 7.56 12.94
CA VAL A 182 -6.58 8.02 13.77
C VAL A 182 -7.06 8.04 15.22
N ASP A 183 -6.77 6.96 15.97
CA ASP A 183 -6.93 6.92 17.43
C ASP A 183 -5.56 7.09 18.08
N LEU A 184 -5.31 8.32 18.56
CA LEU A 184 -4.03 8.75 19.12
C LEU A 184 -4.15 9.20 20.58
N ASP A 185 -5.22 8.84 21.28
CA ASP A 185 -5.38 9.13 22.71
C ASP A 185 -4.20 8.55 23.51
N GLY A 186 -3.62 9.35 24.40
CA GLY A 186 -2.45 8.96 25.19
C GLY A 186 -1.11 9.11 24.46
N PHE A 187 -1.09 9.77 23.29
CA PHE A 187 0.11 10.12 22.53
C PHE A 187 0.27 11.64 22.38
N GLU A 188 -0.39 12.44 23.22
CA GLU A 188 -0.50 13.90 23.09
C GLU A 188 0.87 14.62 23.04
N ASP A 189 1.86 14.08 23.74
CA ASP A 189 3.24 14.56 23.82
C ASP A 189 4.20 13.97 22.75
N TRP A 190 3.67 13.11 21.86
CA TRP A 190 4.46 12.52 20.79
C TRP A 190 4.43 13.41 19.54
N SER A 191 5.55 13.42 18.82
CA SER A 191 5.62 14.06 17.52
C SER A 191 5.02 13.17 16.45
N ILE A 192 4.22 13.74 15.56
CA ILE A 192 3.61 13.04 14.43
C ILE A 192 3.90 13.77 13.13
N TRP A 193 4.18 13.00 12.08
CA TRP A 193 4.20 13.40 10.67
C TRP A 193 3.21 12.51 9.93
N TRP A 194 2.07 13.08 9.61
CA TRP A 194 0.97 12.37 8.97
C TRP A 194 0.86 12.78 7.51
N GLY A 195 0.49 11.84 6.63
CA GLY A 195 0.23 12.09 5.23
C GLY A 195 -0.86 11.19 4.67
N ALA A 196 -1.70 11.75 3.80
CA ALA A 196 -2.71 11.04 3.05
C ALA A 196 -2.54 11.22 1.56
N ASN A 197 -2.89 10.18 0.79
CA ASN A 197 -2.90 10.16 -0.67
C ASN A 197 -1.61 10.70 -1.29
N LEU A 198 -0.47 10.37 -0.68
CA LEU A 198 0.83 10.88 -1.06
C LEU A 198 1.08 10.69 -2.57
N GLY A 199 1.54 11.74 -3.23
CA GLY A 199 1.81 11.75 -4.66
C GLY A 199 0.59 11.71 -5.57
N GLY A 200 -0.63 11.73 -5.03
CA GLY A 200 -1.89 11.65 -5.77
C GLY A 200 -2.85 12.80 -5.51
N THR A 201 -4.02 12.72 -6.12
CA THR A 201 -5.11 13.67 -5.87
C THR A 201 -5.52 13.64 -4.40
N GLY A 202 -5.72 14.82 -3.82
CA GLY A 202 -6.08 14.96 -2.42
C GLY A 202 -4.92 14.72 -1.45
N GLU A 203 -3.66 14.88 -1.89
CA GLU A 203 -2.51 14.82 -0.97
C GLU A 203 -2.69 15.84 0.16
N ARG A 204 -2.53 15.38 1.39
CA ARG A 204 -2.58 16.20 2.61
C ARG A 204 -1.44 15.80 3.54
N LEU A 205 -0.87 16.79 4.21
CA LEU A 205 0.24 16.64 5.15
C LEU A 205 -0.07 17.43 6.41
N VAL A 206 0.17 16.84 7.57
CA VAL A 206 0.07 17.50 8.88
C VAL A 206 1.23 17.03 9.74
N ALA A 207 1.86 17.93 10.50
CA ALA A 207 2.94 17.58 11.43
C ALA A 207 2.91 18.45 12.67
N GLY A 208 3.27 17.90 13.82
CA GLY A 208 3.33 18.60 15.10
C GLY A 208 3.32 17.65 16.28
N LEU A 209 3.03 18.16 17.46
CA LEU A 209 2.65 17.31 18.60
C LEU A 209 1.23 16.81 18.39
N VAL A 210 1.00 15.54 18.70
CA VAL A 210 -0.31 14.91 18.52
C VAL A 210 -1.42 15.71 19.17
N GLY A 211 -1.22 16.17 20.43
CA GLY A 211 -2.21 16.95 21.15
C GLY A 211 -2.60 18.25 20.46
N ASP A 212 -1.70 18.84 19.69
CA ASP A 212 -1.93 20.10 18.98
C ASP A 212 -2.61 19.87 17.60
N VAL A 213 -2.29 18.76 16.92
CA VAL A 213 -2.65 18.58 15.49
C VAL A 213 -3.68 17.48 15.22
N VAL A 214 -4.10 16.70 16.20
CA VAL A 214 -5.01 15.55 15.96
C VAL A 214 -6.33 15.97 15.32
N ALA A 215 -6.88 17.12 15.70
CA ALA A 215 -8.10 17.65 15.09
C ALA A 215 -7.89 18.07 13.62
N GLU A 216 -6.73 18.68 13.32
CA GLU A 216 -6.34 19.04 11.95
C GLU A 216 -6.16 17.80 11.09
N ILE A 217 -5.53 16.74 11.60
CA ILE A 217 -5.40 15.43 10.92
C ILE A 217 -6.77 14.89 10.56
N GLY A 218 -7.72 14.91 11.50
CA GLY A 218 -9.10 14.48 11.25
C GLY A 218 -9.77 15.24 10.11
N ALA A 219 -9.66 16.55 10.09
CA ALA A 219 -10.18 17.42 9.04
C ALA A 219 -9.49 17.19 7.68
N ALA A 220 -8.15 17.11 7.67
CA ALA A 220 -7.37 16.86 6.47
C ALA A 220 -7.69 15.49 5.85
N ARG A 221 -7.88 14.46 6.68
CA ARG A 221 -8.28 13.12 6.25
C ARG A 221 -9.66 13.12 5.61
N ALA A 222 -10.62 13.82 6.20
CA ALA A 222 -11.96 13.97 5.64
C ALA A 222 -11.93 14.71 4.29
N ALA A 223 -11.16 15.79 4.19
CA ALA A 223 -10.97 16.54 2.95
C ALA A 223 -10.32 15.70 1.85
N ALA A 224 -9.27 14.95 2.16
CA ALA A 224 -8.61 14.05 1.21
C ALA A 224 -9.58 13.00 0.65
N LYS A 225 -10.41 12.41 1.53
CA LYS A 225 -11.44 11.44 1.13
C LYS A 225 -12.53 12.08 0.27
N ALA A 226 -12.97 13.28 0.60
CA ALA A 226 -14.00 13.99 -0.18
C ALA A 226 -13.52 14.33 -1.60
N GLU A 227 -12.25 14.72 -1.73
CA GLU A 227 -11.66 15.10 -3.01
C GLU A 227 -11.36 13.89 -3.92
N ALA A 228 -10.75 12.85 -3.36
CA ALA A 228 -10.29 11.70 -4.15
C ALA A 228 -11.28 10.52 -4.19
N GLY A 229 -12.35 10.54 -3.38
CA GLY A 229 -13.27 9.40 -3.21
C GLY A 229 -12.73 8.29 -2.30
N TRP A 230 -11.48 8.33 -1.94
CA TRP A 230 -10.78 7.37 -1.08
C TRP A 230 -9.71 8.04 -0.23
N VAL A 231 -9.17 7.33 0.76
CA VAL A 231 -8.02 7.79 1.54
C VAL A 231 -7.11 6.62 1.88
N MET A 232 -5.84 6.78 1.55
CA MET A 232 -4.74 5.97 2.06
C MET A 232 -3.83 6.88 2.86
N ASP A 233 -3.74 6.66 4.16
CA ASP A 233 -2.95 7.47 5.05
C ASP A 233 -1.98 6.62 5.88
N LEU A 234 -0.91 7.25 6.30
CA LEU A 234 0.08 6.71 7.20
C LEU A 234 0.69 7.86 8.01
N PHE A 235 1.44 7.51 9.04
CA PHE A 235 2.19 8.49 9.80
C PHE A 235 3.47 7.91 10.39
N LEU A 236 4.45 8.78 10.62
CA LEU A 236 5.55 8.54 11.54
C LEU A 236 5.15 9.10 12.90
N LEU A 237 5.27 8.30 13.94
CA LEU A 237 5.03 8.67 15.33
C LEU A 237 6.32 8.49 16.12
N ARG A 238 6.77 9.55 16.77
CA ARG A 238 8.01 9.54 17.54
C ARG A 238 7.75 10.00 18.96
N GLY A 239 8.07 9.15 19.93
CA GLY A 239 7.95 9.44 21.34
C GLY A 239 8.94 10.51 21.81
N PRO A 240 8.66 11.18 22.92
CA PRO A 240 9.63 12.06 23.56
C PRO A 240 10.95 11.34 23.83
N ALA A 241 12.04 12.10 23.80
CA ALA A 241 13.36 11.57 24.14
C ALA A 241 13.36 11.05 25.58
N ASP A 242 13.98 9.88 25.80
CA ASP A 242 14.14 9.35 27.15
C ASP A 242 14.92 10.39 27.99
N GLY A 243 14.25 10.99 28.97
CA GLY A 243 14.83 11.97 29.88
C GLY A 243 14.18 13.35 29.91
N ALA A 244 13.12 13.60 29.14
CA ALA A 244 12.29 14.79 29.29
C ALA A 244 11.09 14.46 30.20
N ALA A 245 11.33 14.34 31.49
CA ALA A 245 10.33 14.31 32.57
C ALA A 245 10.66 15.43 33.57
#